data_9f17717f68e9a68a0a972ab222dd1867
#
_entry.id   9f17717f68e9a68a0a972ab222dd1867
#
_cell.length_a   1.000
_cell.length_b   1.000
_cell.length_c   1.000
_cell.angle_alpha   90.00
_cell.angle_beta   90.00
_cell.angle_gamma   90.00
#
_symmetry.space_group_name_H-M   'P 1'
#
loop_
_entity.id
_entity.type
_entity.pdbx_description
1 polymer ?
#
loop_
_entity_poly.entity_id
_entity_poly.type
_entity_poly.pdbx_seq_one_letter_code
_entity_poly.pdbx_strand_id
1 'polypeptide(L)'
;MARTAGIAALSVSLVLGMTSNLLFLAAFQFRLNWFLEPTRVLEAGATSAELLRWASVLDLIGYYLATAVLAYVLWQWLRPRDRLIADLSAVAAIGYVLAGGIGAAVLTMVGPMLMRDHAVAAAEDRAVIAAQFAVLFEVVWRAIWQLLDGILLAAWWLGIGLLVRADSPGFSRLSLALAAVAVVGVAANIIGLSLVRDVALGITFALWTAWWIWLLLLLLRSKVD
;
A
#
# COMPACT_ATOMS: atom_id res chain seq x y z
N MET A 1 5.02 22.62 -14.03
CA MET A 1 3.81 22.20 -13.25
C MET A 1 3.82 20.70 -12.91
N ALA A 2 4.02 19.78 -13.85
CA ALA A 2 4.01 18.34 -13.56
C ALA A 2 5.07 17.88 -12.54
N ARG A 3 6.31 18.39 -12.67
CA ARG A 3 7.40 18.10 -11.72
C ARG A 3 7.05 18.51 -10.29
N THR A 4 6.53 19.73 -10.09
CA THR A 4 6.14 20.22 -8.76
C THR A 4 5.04 19.36 -8.15
N ALA A 5 4.04 18.95 -8.96
CA ALA A 5 2.99 18.04 -8.52
C ALA A 5 3.55 16.66 -8.12
N GLY A 6 4.50 16.11 -8.90
CA GLY A 6 5.16 14.84 -8.57
C GLY A 6 5.98 14.91 -7.27
N ILE A 7 6.73 15.98 -7.06
CA ILE A 7 7.50 16.21 -5.82
C ILE A 7 6.53 16.32 -4.62
N ALA A 8 5.47 17.11 -4.76
CA ALA A 8 4.45 17.25 -3.71
C ALA A 8 3.78 15.91 -3.38
N ALA A 9 3.37 15.16 -4.39
CA ALA A 9 2.76 13.84 -4.22
C ALA A 9 3.70 12.86 -3.49
N LEU A 10 4.98 12.79 -3.91
CA LEU A 10 5.98 11.94 -3.23
C LEU A 10 6.23 12.38 -1.79
N SER A 11 6.28 13.69 -1.53
CA SER A 11 6.45 14.20 -0.16
C SER A 11 5.26 13.84 0.71
N VAL A 12 4.03 13.96 0.20
CA VAL A 12 2.80 13.53 0.88
C VAL A 12 2.82 12.02 1.12
N SER A 13 3.18 11.21 0.12
CA SER A 13 3.29 9.76 0.27
C SER A 13 4.30 9.36 1.35
N LEU A 14 5.49 9.97 1.34
CA LEU A 14 6.52 9.66 2.34
C LEU A 14 6.07 10.06 3.76
N VAL A 15 5.54 11.27 3.93
CA VAL A 15 5.15 11.75 5.27
C VAL A 15 3.91 11.01 5.77
N LEU A 16 2.81 11.03 5.00
CA LEU A 16 1.55 10.46 5.47
C LEU A 16 1.56 8.93 5.45
N GLY A 17 2.18 8.31 4.43
CA GLY A 17 2.33 6.86 4.36
C GLY A 17 3.19 6.31 5.52
N MET A 18 4.33 6.92 5.82
CA MET A 18 5.14 6.50 6.98
C MET A 18 4.41 6.72 8.30
N THR A 19 3.68 7.84 8.45
CA THR A 19 2.85 8.10 9.64
C THR A 19 1.74 7.06 9.75
N SER A 20 1.07 6.71 8.65
CA SER A 20 0.08 5.63 8.60
C SER A 20 0.63 4.32 9.14
N ASN A 21 1.80 3.88 8.64
CA ASN A 21 2.44 2.65 9.11
C ASN A 21 2.73 2.67 10.62
N LEU A 22 3.21 3.80 11.15
CA LEU A 22 3.45 3.95 12.58
C LEU A 22 2.16 3.88 13.39
N LEU A 23 1.07 4.48 12.90
CA LEU A 23 -0.23 4.40 13.55
C LEU A 23 -0.84 3.00 13.48
N PHE A 24 -0.66 2.26 12.36
CA PHE A 24 -1.03 0.84 12.29
C PHE A 24 -0.28 0.03 13.34
N LEU A 25 1.04 0.19 13.44
CA LEU A 25 1.83 -0.49 14.48
C LEU A 25 1.37 -0.12 15.89
N ALA A 26 1.07 1.15 16.14
CA ALA A 26 0.55 1.61 17.43
C ALA A 26 -0.85 1.05 17.72
N ALA A 27 -1.75 0.99 16.72
CA ALA A 27 -3.07 0.37 16.86
C ALA A 27 -2.96 -1.11 17.22
N PHE A 28 -1.96 -1.80 16.70
CA PHE A 28 -1.61 -3.18 17.02
C PHE A 28 -0.67 -3.31 18.23
N GLN A 29 -0.51 -2.22 19.02
CA GLN A 29 0.34 -2.17 20.21
C GLN A 29 1.78 -2.65 19.96
N PHE A 30 2.31 -2.42 18.75
CA PHE A 30 3.62 -2.89 18.28
C PHE A 30 3.80 -4.42 18.32
N ARG A 31 2.70 -5.19 18.35
CA ARG A 31 2.70 -6.66 18.37
C ARG A 31 2.54 -7.18 16.94
N LEU A 32 3.67 -7.43 16.27
CA LEU A 32 3.67 -7.87 14.86
C LEU A 32 2.90 -9.19 14.64
N ASN A 33 2.84 -10.07 15.64
CA ASN A 33 2.06 -11.30 15.58
C ASN A 33 0.53 -11.06 15.46
N TRP A 34 0.03 -9.88 15.82
CA TRP A 34 -1.38 -9.52 15.67
C TRP A 34 -1.79 -9.34 14.20
N PHE A 35 -0.84 -9.07 13.30
CA PHE A 35 -1.11 -9.11 11.86
C PHE A 35 -1.42 -10.53 11.34
N LEU A 36 -0.99 -11.56 12.08
CA LEU A 36 -1.30 -12.96 11.80
C LEU A 36 -2.59 -13.42 12.50
N GLU A 37 -2.95 -12.79 13.62
CA GLU A 37 -4.12 -13.06 14.44
C GLU A 37 -4.93 -11.74 14.64
N PRO A 38 -5.56 -11.19 13.58
CA PRO A 38 -6.11 -9.83 13.60
C PRO A 38 -7.22 -9.62 14.64
N THR A 39 -7.92 -10.66 15.03
CA THR A 39 -8.95 -10.60 16.09
C THR A 39 -8.40 -10.19 17.46
N ARG A 40 -7.09 -10.36 17.68
CA ARG A 40 -6.42 -9.87 18.91
C ARG A 40 -6.43 -8.35 19.03
N VAL A 41 -6.53 -7.64 17.92
CA VAL A 41 -6.66 -6.16 17.92
C VAL A 41 -7.93 -5.70 18.62
N LEU A 42 -8.99 -6.53 18.64
CA LEU A 42 -10.23 -6.22 19.35
C LEU A 42 -10.04 -6.08 20.86
N GLU A 43 -9.00 -6.73 21.42
CA GLU A 43 -8.64 -6.64 22.85
C GLU A 43 -7.96 -5.30 23.20
N ALA A 44 -7.50 -4.54 22.21
CA ALA A 44 -6.72 -3.32 22.40
C ALA A 44 -7.56 -2.09 22.83
N GLY A 45 -8.88 -2.15 22.70
CA GLY A 45 -9.79 -1.14 23.21
C GLY A 45 -9.97 0.10 22.32
N ALA A 46 -10.66 1.10 22.85
CA ALA A 46 -11.12 2.26 22.10
C ALA A 46 -10.00 3.16 21.53
N THR A 47 -8.89 3.29 22.25
CA THR A 47 -7.73 4.08 21.77
C THR A 47 -7.13 3.47 20.52
N SER A 48 -7.00 2.15 20.46
CA SER A 48 -6.52 1.45 19.27
C SER A 48 -7.49 1.55 18.10
N ALA A 49 -8.80 1.62 18.36
CA ALA A 49 -9.80 1.87 17.32
C ALA A 49 -9.59 3.23 16.63
N GLU A 50 -9.32 4.29 17.41
CA GLU A 50 -9.04 5.62 16.83
C GLU A 50 -7.69 5.66 16.09
N LEU A 51 -6.66 4.98 16.62
CA LEU A 51 -5.39 4.84 15.91
C LEU A 51 -5.55 4.10 14.58
N LEU A 52 -6.34 3.02 14.54
CA LEU A 52 -6.65 2.28 13.31
C LEU A 52 -7.40 3.16 12.29
N ARG A 53 -8.36 3.96 12.77
CA ARG A 53 -9.08 4.91 11.92
C ARG A 53 -8.12 5.88 11.23
N TRP A 54 -7.30 6.58 12.03
CA TRP A 54 -6.39 7.58 11.48
C TRP A 54 -5.27 6.95 10.64
N ALA A 55 -4.78 5.77 11.00
CA ALA A 55 -3.87 5.00 10.16
C ALA A 55 -4.46 4.80 8.76
N SER A 56 -5.71 4.30 8.69
CA SER A 56 -6.37 4.03 7.40
C SER A 56 -6.71 5.29 6.61
N VAL A 57 -7.04 6.43 7.27
CA VAL A 57 -7.22 7.72 6.60
C VAL A 57 -5.91 8.21 5.98
N LEU A 58 -4.81 8.14 6.74
CA LEU A 58 -3.50 8.57 6.23
C LEU A 58 -2.97 7.61 5.16
N ASP A 59 -3.30 6.32 5.24
CA ASP A 59 -3.05 5.34 4.21
C ASP A 59 -3.76 5.71 2.90
N LEU A 60 -5.06 6.00 2.98
CA LEU A 60 -5.87 6.44 1.84
C LEU A 60 -5.26 7.68 1.15
N ILE A 61 -4.84 8.67 1.91
CA ILE A 61 -4.28 9.90 1.35
C ILE A 61 -2.85 9.67 0.86
N GLY A 62 -1.99 9.06 1.67
CA GLY A 62 -0.56 8.92 1.42
C GLY A 62 -0.22 7.86 0.37
N TYR A 63 -0.80 6.66 0.49
CA TYR A 63 -0.49 5.57 -0.44
C TYR A 63 -1.34 5.58 -1.71
N TYR A 64 -2.61 6.02 -1.65
CA TYR A 64 -3.51 5.93 -2.80
C TYR A 64 -3.72 7.27 -3.50
N LEU A 65 -4.28 8.29 -2.83
CA LEU A 65 -4.58 9.55 -3.51
C LEU A 65 -3.33 10.28 -4.00
N ALA A 66 -2.26 10.33 -3.21
CA ALA A 66 -1.00 10.91 -3.64
C ALA A 66 -0.37 10.10 -4.79
N THR A 67 -0.48 8.77 -4.76
CA THR A 67 -0.01 7.89 -5.84
C THR A 67 -0.79 8.10 -7.14
N ALA A 68 -2.09 8.46 -7.10
CA ALA A 68 -2.83 8.82 -8.32
C ALA A 68 -2.20 10.00 -9.06
N VAL A 69 -1.80 11.04 -8.31
CA VAL A 69 -1.10 12.19 -8.88
C VAL A 69 0.27 11.77 -9.43
N LEU A 70 1.01 10.96 -8.68
CA LEU A 70 2.32 10.46 -9.11
C LEU A 70 2.21 9.60 -10.37
N ALA A 71 1.23 8.72 -10.45
CA ALA A 71 0.97 7.87 -11.61
C ALA A 71 0.72 8.70 -12.88
N TYR A 72 -0.06 9.77 -12.77
CA TYR A 72 -0.31 10.69 -13.87
C TYR A 72 0.97 11.43 -14.30
N VAL A 73 1.77 11.93 -13.35
CA VAL A 73 3.03 12.60 -13.65
C VAL A 73 4.02 11.66 -14.33
N LEU A 74 4.17 10.43 -13.81
CA LEU A 74 5.03 9.41 -14.41
C LEU A 74 4.54 8.99 -15.78
N TRP A 75 3.23 8.83 -15.98
CA TRP A 75 2.67 8.53 -17.28
C TRP A 75 3.01 9.59 -18.32
N GLN A 76 2.83 10.89 -18.01
CA GLN A 76 3.21 11.97 -18.90
C GLN A 76 4.71 11.96 -19.22
N TRP A 77 5.55 11.72 -18.24
CA TRP A 77 7.01 11.70 -18.40
C TRP A 77 7.49 10.49 -19.21
N LEU A 78 6.87 9.32 -19.03
CA LEU A 78 7.33 8.06 -19.63
C LEU A 78 6.67 7.73 -20.97
N ARG A 79 5.49 8.28 -21.25
CA ARG A 79 4.71 7.99 -22.47
C ARG A 79 5.46 8.23 -23.79
N PRO A 80 6.35 9.25 -23.92
CA PRO A 80 7.14 9.44 -25.16
C PRO A 80 8.15 8.33 -25.44
N ARG A 81 8.53 7.50 -24.44
CA ARG A 81 9.50 6.41 -24.61
C ARG A 81 8.88 5.16 -25.25
N ASP A 82 7.76 4.73 -24.70
CA ASP A 82 6.91 3.68 -25.26
C ASP A 82 5.48 3.90 -24.77
N ARG A 83 4.60 4.22 -25.69
CA ARG A 83 3.22 4.57 -25.38
C ARG A 83 2.45 3.40 -24.77
N LEU A 84 2.60 2.19 -25.34
CA LEU A 84 1.84 1.03 -24.89
C LEU A 84 2.23 0.64 -23.46
N ILE A 85 3.54 0.54 -23.17
CA ILE A 85 4.02 0.18 -21.84
C ILE A 85 3.62 1.25 -20.84
N ALA A 86 3.72 2.54 -21.18
CA ALA A 86 3.33 3.64 -20.30
C ALA A 86 1.82 3.64 -20.00
N ASP A 87 0.98 3.44 -21.02
CA ASP A 87 -0.47 3.40 -20.87
C ASP A 87 -0.88 2.19 -19.99
N LEU A 88 -0.33 0.99 -20.21
CA LEU A 88 -0.58 -0.20 -19.38
C LEU A 88 -0.10 -0.03 -17.94
N SER A 89 1.08 0.56 -17.75
CA SER A 89 1.63 0.88 -16.44
C SER A 89 0.72 1.86 -15.69
N ALA A 90 0.22 2.90 -16.35
CA ALA A 90 -0.71 3.86 -15.76
C ALA A 90 -2.05 3.23 -15.39
N VAL A 91 -2.60 2.34 -16.24
CA VAL A 91 -3.83 1.58 -15.92
C VAL A 91 -3.64 0.73 -14.67
N ALA A 92 -2.48 0.05 -14.53
CA ALA A 92 -2.17 -0.73 -13.33
C ALA A 92 -2.09 0.16 -12.09
N ALA A 93 -1.43 1.33 -12.18
CA ALA A 93 -1.35 2.28 -11.06
C ALA A 93 -2.73 2.82 -10.64
N ILE A 94 -3.59 3.16 -11.61
CA ILE A 94 -4.96 3.60 -11.30
C ILE A 94 -5.78 2.46 -10.69
N GLY A 95 -5.63 1.24 -11.19
CA GLY A 95 -6.24 0.05 -10.59
C GLY A 95 -5.84 -0.11 -9.13
N TYR A 96 -4.55 0.01 -8.81
CA TYR A 96 -4.02 0.00 -7.44
C TYR A 96 -4.68 1.09 -6.58
N VAL A 97 -4.72 2.34 -7.07
CA VAL A 97 -5.32 3.46 -6.34
C VAL A 97 -6.79 3.20 -6.01
N LEU A 98 -7.54 2.66 -6.97
CA LEU A 98 -8.97 2.38 -6.78
C LEU A 98 -9.18 1.20 -5.82
N ALA A 99 -8.52 0.08 -6.06
CA ALA A 99 -8.72 -1.14 -5.28
C ALA A 99 -8.27 -0.94 -3.82
N GLY A 100 -7.03 -0.53 -3.62
CA GLY A 100 -6.47 -0.35 -2.29
C GLY A 100 -7.10 0.84 -1.56
N GLY A 101 -7.45 1.91 -2.27
CA GLY A 101 -8.19 3.04 -1.71
C GLY A 101 -9.57 2.64 -1.19
N ILE A 102 -10.29 1.75 -1.88
CA ILE A 102 -11.55 1.17 -1.37
C ILE A 102 -11.28 0.37 -0.10
N GLY A 103 -10.23 -0.45 -0.07
CA GLY A 103 -9.83 -1.20 1.12
C GLY A 103 -9.56 -0.29 2.32
N ALA A 104 -8.78 0.77 2.12
CA ALA A 104 -8.46 1.75 3.15
C ALA A 104 -9.72 2.50 3.64
N ALA A 105 -10.62 2.89 2.73
CA ALA A 105 -11.88 3.55 3.08
C ALA A 105 -12.79 2.64 3.91
N VAL A 106 -12.92 1.37 3.52
CA VAL A 106 -13.70 0.37 4.27
C VAL A 106 -13.09 0.16 5.65
N LEU A 107 -11.77 -0.03 5.75
CA LEU A 107 -11.10 -0.24 7.03
C LEU A 107 -11.22 0.99 7.94
N THR A 108 -11.18 2.22 7.38
CA THR A 108 -11.38 3.47 8.13
C THR A 108 -12.70 3.51 8.89
N MET A 109 -13.77 2.98 8.30
CA MET A 109 -15.11 3.07 8.87
C MET A 109 -15.47 1.81 9.67
N VAL A 110 -15.28 0.64 9.09
CA VAL A 110 -15.80 -0.62 9.64
C VAL A 110 -14.90 -1.17 10.75
N GLY A 111 -13.58 -1.09 10.59
CA GLY A 111 -12.64 -1.61 11.59
C GLY A 111 -12.83 -0.99 12.98
N PRO A 112 -12.75 0.35 13.13
CA PRO A 112 -12.97 1.02 14.42
C PRO A 112 -14.38 0.85 14.98
N MET A 113 -15.39 0.71 14.12
CA MET A 113 -16.75 0.41 14.55
C MET A 113 -16.81 -0.94 15.26
N LEU A 114 -16.34 -2.00 14.60
CA LEU A 114 -16.32 -3.34 15.17
C LEU A 114 -15.47 -3.43 16.46
N MET A 115 -14.35 -2.70 16.53
CA MET A 115 -13.54 -2.64 17.75
C MET A 115 -14.30 -2.01 18.92
N ARG A 116 -15.04 -0.92 18.70
CA ARG A 116 -15.84 -0.28 19.74
C ARG A 116 -17.02 -1.16 20.15
N ASP A 117 -17.72 -1.74 19.18
CA ASP A 117 -18.86 -2.64 19.45
C ASP A 117 -18.41 -3.85 20.26
N HIS A 118 -17.25 -4.46 19.91
CA HIS A 118 -16.68 -5.57 20.68
C HIS A 118 -16.36 -5.19 22.14
N ALA A 119 -15.89 -3.97 22.37
CA ALA A 119 -15.50 -3.52 23.70
C ALA A 119 -16.70 -3.43 24.67
N VAL A 120 -17.89 -3.15 24.18
CA VAL A 120 -19.13 -2.98 24.97
C VAL A 120 -20.09 -4.16 24.87
N ALA A 121 -19.85 -5.12 23.95
CA ALA A 121 -20.73 -6.25 23.69
C ALA A 121 -20.76 -7.24 24.88
N ALA A 122 -21.90 -7.90 25.04
CA ALA A 122 -22.04 -9.06 25.90
C ALA A 122 -21.15 -10.24 25.40
N ALA A 123 -20.81 -11.17 26.29
CA ALA A 123 -19.88 -12.26 25.96
C ALA A 123 -20.33 -13.11 24.76
N GLU A 124 -21.64 -13.31 24.62
CA GLU A 124 -22.28 -14.05 23.53
C GLU A 124 -22.11 -13.36 22.16
N ASP A 125 -22.15 -12.01 22.14
CA ASP A 125 -22.07 -11.24 20.89
C ASP A 125 -20.61 -11.02 20.44
N ARG A 126 -19.64 -11.07 21.36
CA ARG A 126 -18.21 -10.85 21.04
C ARG A 126 -17.68 -11.82 20.02
N ALA A 127 -18.09 -13.09 20.05
CA ALA A 127 -17.65 -14.09 19.08
C ALA A 127 -18.13 -13.74 17.65
N VAL A 128 -19.35 -13.23 17.53
CA VAL A 128 -19.91 -12.80 16.24
C VAL A 128 -19.16 -11.60 15.69
N ILE A 129 -18.90 -10.57 16.54
CA ILE A 129 -18.15 -9.39 16.15
C ILE A 129 -16.71 -9.75 15.76
N ALA A 130 -16.08 -10.65 16.50
CA ALA A 130 -14.73 -11.14 16.18
C ALA A 130 -14.69 -11.85 14.82
N ALA A 131 -15.69 -12.66 14.50
CA ALA A 131 -15.81 -13.30 13.19
C ALA A 131 -15.98 -12.27 12.05
N GLN A 132 -16.79 -11.23 12.25
CA GLN A 132 -16.98 -10.14 11.29
C GLN A 132 -15.66 -9.37 11.08
N PHE A 133 -14.92 -9.08 12.15
CA PHE A 133 -13.62 -8.41 12.06
C PHE A 133 -12.58 -9.28 11.33
N ALA A 134 -12.58 -10.59 11.58
CA ALA A 134 -11.71 -11.52 10.86
C ALA A 134 -11.98 -11.50 9.36
N VAL A 135 -13.27 -11.56 8.95
CA VAL A 135 -13.67 -11.49 7.54
C VAL A 135 -13.27 -10.15 6.91
N LEU A 136 -13.52 -9.03 7.61
CA LEU A 136 -13.10 -7.70 7.15
C LEU A 136 -11.60 -7.66 6.88
N PHE A 137 -10.81 -8.18 7.82
CA PHE A 137 -9.35 -8.17 7.70
C PHE A 137 -8.86 -9.07 6.56
N GLU A 138 -9.44 -10.27 6.38
CA GLU A 138 -9.13 -11.13 5.24
C GLU A 138 -9.42 -10.45 3.90
N VAL A 139 -10.57 -9.78 3.78
CA VAL A 139 -10.96 -9.07 2.56
C VAL A 139 -10.03 -7.90 2.29
N VAL A 140 -9.78 -7.02 3.26
CA VAL A 140 -8.96 -5.83 3.04
C VAL A 140 -7.49 -6.19 2.95
N TRP A 141 -6.96 -6.92 3.95
CA TRP A 141 -5.53 -7.18 4.06
C TRP A 141 -5.02 -8.20 3.04
N ARG A 142 -5.73 -9.35 2.91
CA ARG A 142 -5.24 -10.43 2.04
C ARG A 142 -5.75 -10.35 0.61
N ALA A 143 -7.04 -10.09 0.42
CA ALA A 143 -7.60 -10.09 -0.94
C ALA A 143 -7.31 -8.77 -1.66
N ILE A 144 -7.51 -7.60 -1.02
CA ILE A 144 -7.28 -6.32 -1.69
C ILE A 144 -5.79 -5.98 -1.66
N TRP A 145 -5.19 -5.78 -0.49
CA TRP A 145 -3.85 -5.20 -0.39
C TRP A 145 -2.71 -6.17 -0.76
N GLN A 146 -2.80 -7.45 -0.38
CA GLN A 146 -1.72 -8.40 -0.70
C GLN A 146 -1.89 -9.08 -2.06
N LEU A 147 -3.12 -9.34 -2.51
CA LEU A 147 -3.35 -10.01 -3.78
C LEU A 147 -3.53 -8.98 -4.91
N LEU A 148 -4.59 -8.18 -4.86
CA LEU A 148 -4.94 -7.30 -5.98
C LEU A 148 -3.94 -6.15 -6.14
N ASP A 149 -3.63 -5.44 -5.04
CA ASP A 149 -2.61 -4.39 -5.07
C ASP A 149 -1.23 -4.94 -5.45
N GLY A 150 -0.89 -6.13 -4.96
CA GLY A 150 0.38 -6.79 -5.32
C GLY A 150 0.51 -7.02 -6.82
N ILE A 151 -0.54 -7.50 -7.50
CA ILE A 151 -0.58 -7.69 -8.96
C ILE A 151 -0.43 -6.33 -9.68
N LEU A 152 -1.20 -5.34 -9.26
CA LEU A 152 -1.26 -4.03 -9.90
C LEU A 152 0.05 -3.26 -9.72
N LEU A 153 0.63 -3.29 -8.52
CA LEU A 153 1.94 -2.71 -8.23
C LEU A 153 3.06 -3.40 -9.00
N ALA A 154 3.03 -4.73 -9.10
CA ALA A 154 4.01 -5.47 -9.89
C ALA A 154 3.98 -5.03 -11.37
N ALA A 155 2.79 -4.90 -11.96
CA ALA A 155 2.63 -4.42 -13.32
C ALA A 155 3.09 -2.96 -13.48
N TRP A 156 2.79 -2.09 -12.52
CA TRP A 156 3.21 -0.70 -12.52
C TRP A 156 4.73 -0.57 -12.44
N TRP A 157 5.38 -1.22 -11.47
CA TRP A 157 6.83 -1.19 -11.30
C TRP A 157 7.58 -1.84 -12.47
N LEU A 158 7.04 -2.92 -13.04
CA LEU A 158 7.57 -3.54 -14.25
C LEU A 158 7.60 -2.53 -15.40
N GLY A 159 6.47 -1.86 -15.67
CA GLY A 159 6.39 -0.87 -16.73
C GLY A 159 7.37 0.29 -16.53
N ILE A 160 7.44 0.85 -15.32
CA ILE A 160 8.40 1.90 -14.99
C ILE A 160 9.85 1.40 -15.18
N GLY A 161 10.18 0.22 -14.66
CA GLY A 161 11.52 -0.35 -14.77
C GLY A 161 11.97 -0.52 -16.23
N LEU A 162 11.09 -0.97 -17.11
CA LEU A 162 11.38 -1.11 -18.53
C LEU A 162 11.60 0.24 -19.20
N LEU A 163 10.76 1.24 -18.89
CA LEU A 163 10.77 2.57 -19.52
C LEU A 163 11.93 3.45 -19.11
N VAL A 164 12.45 3.31 -17.87
CA VAL A 164 13.57 4.12 -17.38
C VAL A 164 14.95 3.48 -17.55
N ARG A 165 15.01 2.30 -18.20
CA ARG A 165 16.22 1.47 -18.26
C ARG A 165 17.42 2.19 -18.87
N ALA A 166 17.20 2.97 -19.92
CA ALA A 166 18.26 3.73 -20.61
C ALA A 166 18.76 4.92 -19.79
N ASP A 167 17.85 5.63 -19.12
CA ASP A 167 18.17 6.90 -18.43
C ASP A 167 18.69 6.67 -17.00
N SER A 168 18.18 5.66 -16.31
CA SER A 168 18.55 5.36 -14.93
C SER A 168 18.58 3.85 -14.67
N PRO A 169 19.66 3.16 -15.07
CA PRO A 169 19.76 1.70 -14.94
C PRO A 169 19.60 1.20 -13.48
N GLY A 170 20.08 1.96 -12.51
CA GLY A 170 19.93 1.63 -11.07
C GLY A 170 18.48 1.68 -10.62
N PHE A 171 17.76 2.75 -10.95
CA PHE A 171 16.35 2.90 -10.62
C PHE A 171 15.49 1.88 -11.36
N SER A 172 15.83 1.56 -12.62
CA SER A 172 15.21 0.47 -13.38
C SER A 172 15.34 -0.87 -12.64
N ARG A 173 16.56 -1.23 -12.19
CA ARG A 173 16.79 -2.49 -11.44
C ARG A 173 15.98 -2.54 -10.15
N LEU A 174 15.89 -1.43 -9.41
CA LEU A 174 15.07 -1.35 -8.20
C LEU A 174 13.58 -1.57 -8.51
N SER A 175 13.06 -0.92 -9.56
CA SER A 175 11.66 -1.10 -10.00
C SER A 175 11.36 -2.54 -10.42
N LEU A 176 12.28 -3.16 -11.19
CA LEU A 176 12.13 -4.57 -11.60
C LEU A 176 12.24 -5.53 -10.41
N ALA A 177 13.10 -5.25 -9.43
CA ALA A 177 13.21 -6.03 -8.21
C ALA A 177 11.91 -5.96 -7.38
N LEU A 178 11.33 -4.77 -7.24
CA LEU A 178 10.01 -4.57 -6.60
C LEU A 178 8.93 -5.37 -7.30
N ALA A 179 8.86 -5.30 -8.64
CA ALA A 179 7.91 -6.08 -9.42
C ALA A 179 8.06 -7.59 -9.17
N ALA A 180 9.30 -8.09 -9.17
CA ALA A 180 9.58 -9.52 -8.94
C ALA A 180 9.20 -9.96 -7.52
N VAL A 181 9.54 -9.17 -6.49
CA VAL A 181 9.19 -9.47 -5.09
C VAL A 181 7.68 -9.44 -4.90
N ALA A 182 6.97 -8.48 -5.50
CA ALA A 182 5.51 -8.42 -5.44
C ALA A 182 4.86 -9.65 -6.08
N VAL A 183 5.35 -10.11 -7.25
CA VAL A 183 4.87 -11.36 -7.88
C VAL A 183 5.09 -12.57 -6.96
N VAL A 184 6.25 -12.68 -6.32
CA VAL A 184 6.54 -13.77 -5.36
C VAL A 184 5.57 -13.70 -4.17
N GLY A 185 5.33 -12.51 -3.61
CA GLY A 185 4.38 -12.31 -2.51
C GLY A 185 2.95 -12.70 -2.89
N VAL A 186 2.50 -12.29 -4.08
CA VAL A 186 1.18 -12.64 -4.63
C VAL A 186 1.06 -14.16 -4.82
N ALA A 187 2.04 -14.80 -5.46
CA ALA A 187 2.03 -16.24 -5.67
C ALA A 187 2.00 -16.99 -4.32
N ALA A 188 2.82 -16.57 -3.36
CA ALA A 188 2.83 -17.14 -2.02
C ALA A 188 1.48 -16.98 -1.29
N ASN A 189 0.80 -15.82 -1.47
CA ASN A 189 -0.53 -15.58 -0.91
C ASN A 189 -1.58 -16.54 -1.50
N ILE A 190 -1.55 -16.76 -2.84
CA ILE A 190 -2.49 -17.65 -3.54
C ILE A 190 -2.31 -19.11 -3.09
N ILE A 191 -1.07 -19.58 -2.97
CA ILE A 191 -0.79 -20.99 -2.61
C ILE A 191 -0.68 -21.24 -1.10
N GLY A 192 -0.90 -20.20 -0.27
CA GLY A 192 -0.94 -20.32 1.19
C GLY A 192 0.42 -20.41 1.89
N LEU A 193 1.52 -19.99 1.25
CA LEU A 193 2.86 -19.96 1.84
C LEU A 193 3.06 -18.67 2.67
N SER A 194 2.50 -18.66 3.89
CA SER A 194 2.45 -17.46 4.75
C SER A 194 3.83 -16.86 5.03
N LEU A 195 4.83 -17.67 5.38
CA LEU A 195 6.19 -17.17 5.66
C LEU A 195 6.80 -16.45 4.44
N VAL A 196 6.67 -17.03 3.23
CA VAL A 196 7.23 -16.44 2.00
C VAL A 196 6.50 -15.14 1.68
N ARG A 197 5.18 -15.12 1.81
CA ARG A 197 4.34 -13.93 1.63
C ARG A 197 4.77 -12.80 2.59
N ASP A 198 4.91 -13.09 3.88
CA ASP A 198 5.21 -12.09 4.91
C ASP A 198 6.64 -11.54 4.75
N VAL A 199 7.61 -12.39 4.39
CA VAL A 199 8.98 -11.96 4.03
C VAL A 199 8.96 -11.08 2.77
N ALA A 200 8.23 -11.49 1.72
CA ALA A 200 8.11 -10.70 0.50
C ALA A 200 7.46 -9.33 0.78
N LEU A 201 6.44 -9.28 1.64
CA LEU A 201 5.80 -8.04 2.06
C LEU A 201 6.79 -7.10 2.76
N GLY A 202 7.57 -7.61 3.73
CA GLY A 202 8.60 -6.83 4.43
C GLY A 202 9.67 -6.27 3.48
N ILE A 203 10.15 -7.10 2.54
CA ILE A 203 11.11 -6.66 1.50
C ILE A 203 10.47 -5.58 0.61
N THR A 204 9.21 -5.77 0.20
CA THR A 204 8.49 -4.79 -0.62
C THR A 204 8.41 -3.44 0.07
N PHE A 205 8.05 -3.36 1.35
CA PHE A 205 7.99 -2.11 2.09
C PHE A 205 9.35 -1.40 2.15
N ALA A 206 10.43 -2.14 2.43
CA ALA A 206 11.77 -1.56 2.49
C ALA A 206 12.23 -1.01 1.12
N LEU A 207 12.07 -1.80 0.06
CA LEU A 207 12.45 -1.40 -1.30
C LEU A 207 11.55 -0.28 -1.84
N TRP A 208 10.26 -0.27 -1.50
CA TRP A 208 9.34 0.78 -1.94
C TRP A 208 9.66 2.13 -1.32
N THR A 209 10.01 2.16 -0.05
CA THR A 209 10.52 3.38 0.60
C THR A 209 11.78 3.90 -0.10
N ALA A 210 12.74 3.02 -0.41
CA ALA A 210 13.93 3.39 -1.17
C ALA A 210 13.60 3.89 -2.59
N TRP A 211 12.61 3.28 -3.24
CA TRP A 211 12.11 3.65 -4.56
C TRP A 211 11.50 5.07 -4.55
N TRP A 212 10.68 5.42 -3.55
CA TRP A 212 10.13 6.76 -3.40
C TRP A 212 11.21 7.82 -3.20
N ILE A 213 12.17 7.54 -2.31
CA ILE A 213 13.30 8.46 -2.05
C ILE A 213 14.12 8.66 -3.33
N TRP A 214 14.41 7.57 -4.05
CA TRP A 214 15.18 7.68 -5.30
C TRP A 214 14.43 8.45 -6.38
N LEU A 215 13.14 8.16 -6.55
CA LEU A 215 12.29 8.89 -7.51
C LEU A 215 12.20 10.39 -7.16
N LEU A 216 12.07 10.72 -5.88
CA LEU A 216 12.12 12.12 -5.42
C LEU A 216 13.43 12.81 -5.81
N LEU A 217 14.56 12.14 -5.59
CA LEU A 217 15.88 12.65 -5.99
C LEU A 217 16.01 12.81 -7.50
N LEU A 218 15.45 11.89 -8.29
CA LEU A 218 15.43 12.01 -9.75
C LEU A 218 14.58 13.21 -10.19
N LEU A 219 13.41 13.41 -9.62
CA LEU A 219 12.56 14.56 -9.93
C LEU A 219 13.21 15.89 -9.49
N LEU A 220 13.92 15.93 -8.37
CA LEU A 220 14.63 17.11 -7.90
C LEU A 220 15.81 17.50 -8.82
N ARG A 221 16.47 16.51 -9.43
CA ARG A 221 17.61 16.71 -10.34
C ARG A 221 17.22 16.95 -11.79
N SER A 222 16.04 16.47 -12.20
CA SER A 222 15.60 16.63 -13.58
C SER A 222 15.31 18.11 -13.90
N LYS A 223 15.79 18.57 -15.05
CA LYS A 223 15.48 19.90 -15.62
C LYS A 223 14.16 19.86 -16.42
N VAL A 224 13.24 18.96 -16.07
CA VAL A 224 11.94 18.86 -16.75
C VAL A 224 11.07 20.00 -16.24
N ASP A 225 10.79 20.96 -17.08
CA ASP A 225 9.85 22.08 -16.87
C ASP A 225 8.41 21.61 -17.13
#